data_f10cedd81d01850826f6e409a9b5ab32
#
_entry.id   f10cedd81d01850826f6e409a9b5ab32
#
_cell.length_a   1.000
_cell.length_b   1.000
_cell.length_c   1.000
_cell.angle_alpha   90.00
_cell.angle_beta   90.00
_cell.angle_gamma   90.00
#
_symmetry.space_group_name_H-M   'P 1'
#
loop_
_entity.id
_entity.type
_entity.pdbx_description
1 polymer ?
#
loop_
_entity_poly.entity_id
_entity_poly.type
_entity_poly.pdbx_seq_one_letter_code
_entity_poly.pdbx_strand_id
1 'polypeptide(L)'
;ALDELLEHRLLSAFPGDTRCTGAVHLTNLGYADLVLALGRDEDPAGADLIEHLRPHDALLLPGLDAPLLETLTALTHDVAASLSRIHPATTSAWGGPDDHGVWTLDLSATLPFHPGRLRTLVVELAGQGLCARGCFWLPSRPGRVCTWEVAGGAVSVGDAGTWAEVPAAPSGADDDAAGEPRCHLVVTGVGDEEMREQVRRAFSRILLRPEEMAQALAWIGADDG
;
A
#
# COMPACT_ATOMS: atom_id res chain seq x y z
N ALA A 1 11.25 -4.91 13.69
CA ALA A 1 10.43 -4.27 12.64
C ALA A 1 9.50 -5.29 11.96
N LEU A 2 10.01 -6.48 11.58
CA LEU A 2 9.20 -7.51 10.89
C LEU A 2 7.92 -7.85 11.66
N ASP A 3 8.04 -8.23 12.92
CA ASP A 3 6.90 -8.66 13.75
C ASP A 3 5.84 -7.56 13.91
N GLU A 4 6.27 -6.30 13.96
CA GLU A 4 5.36 -5.17 14.16
C GLU A 4 4.60 -4.79 12.88
N LEU A 5 5.20 -4.99 11.72
CA LEU A 5 4.62 -4.66 10.43
C LEU A 5 3.81 -5.81 9.83
N LEU A 6 4.25 -7.06 10.05
CA LEU A 6 3.71 -8.24 9.37
C LEU A 6 2.79 -9.09 10.25
N GLU A 7 2.90 -9.00 11.59
CA GLU A 7 2.03 -9.73 12.50
C GLU A 7 0.83 -8.90 12.95
N HIS A 8 -0.28 -9.58 13.19
CA HIS A 8 -1.48 -8.93 13.73
C HIS A 8 -1.29 -8.59 15.21
N ARG A 9 -0.93 -7.34 15.48
CA ARG A 9 -0.85 -6.78 16.84
C ARG A 9 -1.74 -5.55 16.95
N LEU A 10 -2.56 -5.50 17.99
CA LEU A 10 -3.33 -4.31 18.31
C LEU A 10 -2.50 -3.32 19.10
N LEU A 11 -2.67 -2.05 18.79
CA LEU A 11 -2.12 -0.96 19.57
C LEU A 11 -2.88 -0.89 20.89
N SER A 12 -2.17 -0.86 22.03
CA SER A 12 -2.79 -0.79 23.36
C SER A 12 -2.59 0.59 23.99
N ALA A 13 -2.81 1.66 23.22
CA ALA A 13 -2.61 3.02 23.69
C ALA A 13 -3.69 3.45 24.72
N PHE A 14 -4.89 2.89 24.59
CA PHE A 14 -6.02 3.12 25.52
C PHE A 14 -6.99 1.94 25.49
N PRO A 15 -7.87 1.78 26.51
CA PRO A 15 -8.88 0.73 26.51
C PRO A 15 -9.81 0.82 25.29
N GLY A 16 -9.93 -0.27 24.52
CA GLY A 16 -10.74 -0.32 23.31
C GLY A 16 -10.05 0.17 22.04
N ASP A 17 -8.75 0.38 22.06
CA ASP A 17 -7.98 0.66 20.84
C ASP A 17 -7.97 -0.56 19.92
N THR A 18 -8.51 -0.40 18.72
CA THR A 18 -8.63 -1.46 17.71
C THR A 18 -7.66 -1.29 16.55
N ARG A 19 -6.79 -0.26 16.59
CA ARG A 19 -5.83 -0.02 15.51
C ARG A 19 -4.77 -1.12 15.49
N CYS A 20 -4.46 -1.58 14.28
CA CYS A 20 -3.34 -2.48 14.07
C CYS A 20 -2.02 -1.69 14.15
N THR A 21 -1.05 -2.20 14.89
CA THR A 21 0.28 -1.59 15.01
C THR A 21 0.94 -1.43 13.64
N GLY A 22 0.88 -2.45 12.79
CA GLY A 22 1.42 -2.39 11.43
C GLY A 22 0.82 -1.28 10.57
N ALA A 23 -0.51 -1.05 10.64
CA ALA A 23 -1.16 0.02 9.90
C ALA A 23 -0.68 1.41 10.36
N VAL A 24 -0.51 1.60 11.68
CA VAL A 24 0.01 2.85 12.22
C VAL A 24 1.46 3.09 11.79
N HIS A 25 2.30 2.05 11.82
CA HIS A 25 3.69 2.15 11.36
C HIS A 25 3.78 2.45 9.86
N LEU A 26 2.98 1.80 9.01
CA LEU A 26 2.94 2.09 7.57
C LEU A 26 2.52 3.54 7.28
N THR A 27 1.53 4.05 7.99
CA THR A 27 1.10 5.44 7.83
C THR A 27 2.20 6.41 8.27
N ASN A 28 2.83 6.17 9.42
CA ASN A 28 3.93 7.00 9.91
C ASN A 28 5.12 6.98 8.96
N LEU A 29 5.47 5.80 8.44
CA LEU A 29 6.56 5.63 7.49
C LEU A 29 6.29 6.39 6.19
N GLY A 30 5.06 6.28 5.64
CA GLY A 30 4.65 7.00 4.43
C GLY A 30 4.60 8.51 4.59
N TYR A 31 4.40 9.01 5.82
CA TYR A 31 4.34 10.45 6.13
C TYR A 31 5.71 11.05 6.45
N ALA A 32 6.70 10.23 6.80
CA ALA A 32 8.01 10.68 7.26
C ALA A 32 8.87 11.23 6.12
N ASP A 33 9.60 12.32 6.38
CA ASP A 33 10.64 12.84 5.49
C ASP A 33 12.01 12.23 5.81
N LEU A 34 12.17 11.67 7.02
CA LEU A 34 13.39 11.02 7.48
C LEU A 34 13.04 9.76 8.26
N VAL A 35 13.69 8.68 7.92
CA VAL A 35 13.60 7.39 8.60
C VAL A 35 14.97 7.01 9.16
N LEU A 36 15.01 6.60 10.41
CA LEU A 36 16.21 6.04 11.05
C LEU A 36 16.04 4.53 11.19
N ALA A 37 16.83 3.76 10.47
CA ALA A 37 16.85 2.31 10.59
C ALA A 37 17.93 1.88 11.58
N LEU A 38 17.52 1.65 12.83
CA LEU A 38 18.41 1.16 13.88
C LEU A 38 18.44 -0.38 13.87
N GLY A 39 19.60 -0.96 14.23
CA GLY A 39 19.75 -2.41 14.35
C GLY A 39 19.74 -3.17 13.00
N ARG A 40 20.21 -2.55 11.93
CA ARG A 40 20.28 -3.15 10.60
C ARG A 40 21.08 -4.48 10.58
N ASP A 41 22.15 -4.54 11.34
CA ASP A 41 23.00 -5.74 11.43
C ASP A 41 22.33 -6.86 12.22
N GLU A 42 21.40 -6.52 13.11
CA GLU A 42 20.65 -7.46 13.95
C GLU A 42 19.39 -7.99 13.27
N ASP A 43 18.75 -7.18 12.42
CA ASP A 43 17.54 -7.52 11.65
C ASP A 43 17.66 -6.97 10.21
N PRO A 44 18.48 -7.60 9.36
CA PRO A 44 18.69 -7.14 7.99
C PRO A 44 17.41 -7.21 7.14
N ALA A 45 16.58 -8.25 7.32
CA ALA A 45 15.31 -8.34 6.61
C ALA A 45 14.31 -7.24 7.02
N GLY A 46 14.28 -6.86 8.30
CA GLY A 46 13.50 -5.73 8.77
C GLY A 46 14.00 -4.40 8.24
N ALA A 47 15.31 -4.24 8.08
CA ALA A 47 15.89 -3.06 7.47
C ALA A 47 15.55 -2.95 5.98
N ASP A 48 15.60 -4.05 5.24
CA ASP A 48 15.19 -4.09 3.84
C ASP A 48 13.69 -3.85 3.68
N LEU A 49 12.86 -4.38 4.58
CA LEU A 49 11.42 -4.10 4.59
C LEU A 49 11.13 -2.60 4.77
N ILE A 50 11.85 -1.93 5.65
CA ILE A 50 11.74 -0.47 5.82
C ILE A 50 12.16 0.26 4.53
N GLU A 51 13.23 -0.18 3.87
CA GLU A 51 13.69 0.39 2.61
C GLU A 51 12.62 0.25 1.51
N HIS A 52 11.94 -0.89 1.43
CA HIS A 52 10.87 -1.12 0.46
C HIS A 52 9.59 -0.32 0.73
N LEU A 53 9.30 -0.04 2.00
CA LEU A 53 8.04 0.60 2.44
C LEU A 53 8.14 2.12 2.56
N ARG A 54 9.33 2.69 2.76
CA ARG A 54 9.48 4.13 2.83
C ARG A 54 9.23 4.80 1.48
N PRO A 55 8.77 6.05 1.45
CA PRO A 55 8.74 6.84 0.22
C PRO A 55 10.15 7.03 -0.35
N HIS A 56 10.28 7.03 -1.68
CA HIS A 56 11.58 7.19 -2.34
C HIS A 56 12.27 8.53 -2.02
N ASP A 57 11.49 9.58 -1.77
CA ASP A 57 11.95 10.92 -1.43
C ASP A 57 12.22 11.13 0.07
N ALA A 58 11.83 10.16 0.93
CA ALA A 58 12.21 10.17 2.33
C ALA A 58 13.68 9.74 2.50
N LEU A 59 14.43 10.47 3.32
CA LEU A 59 15.81 10.10 3.63
C LEU A 59 15.84 8.88 4.55
N LEU A 60 16.74 7.96 4.28
CA LEU A 60 17.02 6.83 5.16
C LEU A 60 18.42 6.97 5.73
N LEU A 61 18.53 7.03 7.06
CA LEU A 61 19.80 7.01 7.76
C LEU A 61 19.97 5.65 8.48
N PRO A 62 21.14 5.00 8.32
CA PRO A 62 21.35 3.64 8.84
C PRO A 62 21.64 3.59 10.36
N GLY A 63 21.70 4.73 11.03
CA GLY A 63 21.98 4.80 12.45
C GLY A 63 22.15 6.22 12.98
N LEU A 64 22.48 6.33 14.27
CA LEU A 64 22.66 7.61 14.96
C LEU A 64 24.06 8.24 14.74
N ASP A 65 24.98 7.50 14.15
CA ASP A 65 26.34 8.00 13.84
C ASP A 65 26.35 8.96 12.61
N ALA A 66 25.25 9.00 11.87
CA ALA A 66 25.07 9.94 10.78
C ALA A 66 24.91 11.40 11.32
N PRO A 67 25.16 12.43 10.52
CA PRO A 67 25.01 13.83 10.93
C PRO A 67 23.53 14.22 11.09
N LEU A 68 22.87 13.59 12.06
CA LEU A 68 21.42 13.65 12.28
C LEU A 68 20.93 15.08 12.52
N LEU A 69 21.64 15.86 13.34
CA LEU A 69 21.24 17.22 13.65
C LEU A 69 21.33 18.13 12.40
N GLU A 70 22.38 17.99 11.62
CA GLU A 70 22.54 18.73 10.37
C GLU A 70 21.47 18.37 9.37
N THR A 71 21.18 17.07 9.21
CA THR A 71 20.10 16.57 8.35
C THR A 71 18.75 17.11 8.80
N LEU A 72 18.41 17.02 10.08
CA LEU A 72 17.13 17.52 10.62
C LEU A 72 16.95 19.02 10.43
N THR A 73 18.04 19.81 10.55
CA THR A 73 17.96 21.26 10.35
C THR A 73 17.87 21.67 8.90
N ALA A 74 18.28 20.81 7.97
CA ALA A 74 18.18 21.04 6.52
C ALA A 74 16.84 20.59 5.92
N LEU A 75 16.12 19.70 6.61
CA LEU A 75 14.83 19.20 6.13
C LEU A 75 13.74 20.27 6.26
N THR A 76 12.92 20.34 5.23
CA THR A 76 11.67 21.11 5.23
C THR A 76 10.52 20.15 4.97
N HIS A 77 9.59 20.05 5.92
CA HIS A 77 8.42 19.19 5.78
C HIS A 77 7.39 19.84 4.86
N ASP A 78 7.00 19.12 3.81
CA ASP A 78 5.89 19.48 2.94
C ASP A 78 4.67 18.62 3.25
N VAL A 79 3.69 19.23 3.93
CA VAL A 79 2.45 18.56 4.35
C VAL A 79 1.65 18.04 3.15
N ALA A 80 1.57 18.81 2.05
CA ALA A 80 0.80 18.41 0.89
C ALA A 80 1.44 17.20 0.17
N ALA A 81 2.77 17.22 0.01
CA ALA A 81 3.51 16.10 -0.52
C ALA A 81 3.35 14.84 0.36
N SER A 82 3.46 15.00 1.67
CA SER A 82 3.32 13.88 2.62
C SER A 82 1.91 13.29 2.62
N LEU A 83 0.87 14.12 2.56
CA LEU A 83 -0.51 13.64 2.41
C LEU A 83 -0.73 12.92 1.08
N SER A 84 -0.14 13.42 0.00
CA SER A 84 -0.20 12.75 -1.29
C SER A 84 0.48 11.37 -1.26
N ARG A 85 1.61 11.22 -0.58
CA ARG A 85 2.31 9.92 -0.43
C ARG A 85 1.48 8.85 0.28
N ILE A 86 0.67 9.24 1.26
CA ILE A 86 -0.19 8.30 2.00
C ILE A 86 -1.56 8.07 1.36
N HIS A 87 -1.93 8.84 0.35
CA HIS A 87 -3.21 8.65 -0.32
C HIS A 87 -3.19 7.37 -1.17
N PRO A 88 -4.18 6.46 -1.05
CA PRO A 88 -4.12 5.14 -1.68
C PRO A 88 -4.11 5.17 -3.21
N ALA A 89 -4.68 6.20 -3.83
CA ALA A 89 -4.68 6.31 -5.30
C ALA A 89 -3.38 6.91 -5.88
N THR A 90 -2.49 7.44 -5.04
CA THR A 90 -1.20 8.02 -5.44
C THR A 90 -0.02 7.24 -4.87
N THR A 91 -0.27 6.11 -4.24
CA THR A 91 0.78 5.17 -3.80
C THR A 91 1.66 4.79 -4.99
N SER A 92 2.96 4.78 -4.80
CA SER A 92 3.95 4.36 -5.79
C SER A 92 4.88 3.32 -5.20
N ALA A 93 5.26 2.33 -6.01
CA ALA A 93 6.28 1.38 -5.64
C ALA A 93 7.65 2.05 -5.69
N TRP A 94 8.40 1.94 -4.61
CA TRP A 94 9.81 2.31 -4.61
C TRP A 94 10.66 1.06 -4.86
N GLY A 95 10.49 0.03 -4.04
CA GLY A 95 11.31 -1.18 -4.08
C GLY A 95 12.74 -0.92 -3.59
N GLY A 96 13.27 -1.90 -2.91
CA GLY A 96 14.67 -1.95 -2.50
C GLY A 96 15.39 -3.12 -3.16
N PRO A 97 16.55 -3.51 -2.67
CA PRO A 97 17.21 -4.74 -3.10
C PRO A 97 16.36 -5.97 -2.72
N ASP A 98 16.21 -6.92 -3.63
CA ASP A 98 15.52 -8.20 -3.39
C ASP A 98 16.40 -9.14 -2.51
N ASP A 99 16.95 -8.59 -1.43
CA ASP A 99 17.75 -9.31 -0.46
C ASP A 99 16.89 -9.79 0.71
N HIS A 100 17.36 -10.74 1.47
CA HIS A 100 16.70 -11.29 2.66
C HIS A 100 15.23 -11.70 2.46
N GLY A 101 14.83 -12.01 1.21
CA GLY A 101 13.48 -12.45 0.87
C GLY A 101 12.42 -11.33 0.87
N VAL A 102 12.84 -10.08 0.92
CA VAL A 102 11.93 -8.92 0.79
C VAL A 102 11.75 -8.58 -0.69
N TRP A 103 10.52 -8.34 -1.09
CA TRP A 103 10.17 -7.98 -2.47
C TRP A 103 8.99 -7.00 -2.52
N THR A 104 8.89 -6.26 -3.61
CA THR A 104 7.75 -5.37 -3.89
C THR A 104 7.18 -5.66 -5.28
N LEU A 105 5.86 -5.67 -5.37
CA LEU A 105 5.09 -5.73 -6.61
C LEU A 105 4.32 -4.44 -6.81
N ASP A 106 4.40 -3.92 -8.02
CA ASP A 106 3.55 -2.86 -8.53
C ASP A 106 2.52 -3.47 -9.48
N LEU A 107 1.27 -3.53 -9.05
CA LEU A 107 0.18 -4.22 -9.73
C LEU A 107 -0.85 -3.20 -10.20
N SER A 108 -0.99 -3.03 -11.50
CA SER A 108 -1.93 -2.07 -12.09
C SER A 108 -2.83 -2.68 -13.16
N ALA A 109 -4.06 -2.18 -13.25
CA ALA A 109 -5.03 -2.55 -14.26
C ALA A 109 -6.10 -1.45 -14.42
N THR A 110 -6.65 -1.33 -15.62
CA THR A 110 -7.79 -0.46 -15.92
C THR A 110 -9.14 -1.12 -15.65
N LEU A 111 -9.19 -2.46 -15.68
CA LEU A 111 -10.39 -3.22 -15.38
C LEU A 111 -10.71 -3.22 -13.88
N PRO A 112 -12.00 -3.19 -13.49
CA PRO A 112 -12.41 -3.18 -12.09
C PRO A 112 -12.22 -4.53 -11.41
N PHE A 113 -12.25 -4.53 -10.09
CA PHE A 113 -12.38 -5.74 -9.32
C PHE A 113 -13.80 -6.31 -9.43
N HIS A 114 -13.89 -7.63 -9.54
CA HIS A 114 -15.14 -8.36 -9.48
C HIS A 114 -15.53 -8.56 -8.00
N PRO A 115 -16.68 -8.05 -7.50
CA PRO A 115 -17.02 -8.07 -6.08
C PRO A 115 -17.01 -9.47 -5.46
N GLY A 116 -17.58 -10.46 -6.18
CA GLY A 116 -17.60 -11.84 -5.70
C GLY A 116 -16.22 -12.50 -5.63
N ARG A 117 -15.34 -12.23 -6.60
CA ARG A 117 -13.95 -12.74 -6.59
C ARG A 117 -13.11 -12.03 -5.52
N LEU A 118 -13.32 -10.73 -5.31
CA LEU A 118 -12.66 -9.98 -4.26
C LEU A 118 -12.90 -10.65 -2.91
N ARG A 119 -14.15 -10.94 -2.55
CA ARG A 119 -14.49 -11.63 -1.29
C ARG A 119 -13.83 -13.00 -1.13
N THR A 120 -13.65 -13.73 -2.23
CA THR A 120 -13.08 -15.07 -2.18
C THR A 120 -11.55 -15.07 -2.14
N LEU A 121 -10.91 -14.11 -2.84
CA LEU A 121 -9.46 -14.07 -3.03
C LEU A 121 -8.76 -13.07 -2.11
N VAL A 122 -9.50 -12.36 -1.26
CA VAL A 122 -8.94 -11.37 -0.34
C VAL A 122 -7.77 -11.92 0.48
N VAL A 123 -7.87 -13.17 0.95
CA VAL A 123 -6.83 -13.81 1.77
C VAL A 123 -5.53 -14.04 1.00
N GLU A 124 -5.61 -14.27 -0.32
CA GLU A 124 -4.43 -14.44 -1.17
C GLU A 124 -3.67 -13.12 -1.41
N LEU A 125 -4.37 -11.97 -1.34
CA LEU A 125 -3.79 -10.62 -1.45
C LEU A 125 -3.41 -10.00 -0.11
N ALA A 126 -3.81 -10.62 1.00
CA ALA A 126 -3.70 -10.07 2.34
C ALA A 126 -3.16 -11.09 3.35
N GLY A 127 -2.43 -12.08 2.89
CA GLY A 127 -1.83 -13.11 3.74
C GLY A 127 -0.84 -12.54 4.76
N GLN A 128 -0.45 -13.37 5.73
CA GLN A 128 0.65 -13.03 6.64
C GLN A 128 1.94 -12.79 5.84
N GLY A 129 2.76 -11.87 6.33
CA GLY A 129 4.00 -11.49 5.66
C GLY A 129 3.82 -10.48 4.53
N LEU A 130 2.62 -9.90 4.36
CA LEU A 130 2.34 -8.89 3.36
C LEU A 130 1.98 -7.54 3.99
N CYS A 131 2.49 -6.49 3.37
CA CYS A 131 2.01 -5.12 3.49
C CYS A 131 1.52 -4.69 2.11
N ALA A 132 0.35 -4.09 2.02
CA ALA A 132 -0.14 -3.58 0.75
C ALA A 132 -0.89 -2.26 0.95
N ARG A 133 -0.79 -1.39 -0.05
CA ARG A 133 -1.57 -0.16 -0.13
C ARG A 133 -1.93 0.11 -1.57
N GLY A 134 -3.10 0.71 -1.79
CA GLY A 134 -3.50 1.10 -3.12
C GLY A 134 -4.98 1.39 -3.24
N CYS A 135 -5.44 1.47 -4.46
CA CYS A 135 -6.82 1.73 -4.79
C CYS A 135 -7.36 0.72 -5.80
N PHE A 136 -8.67 0.61 -5.82
CA PHE A 136 -9.40 -0.13 -6.84
C PHE A 136 -10.78 0.51 -7.05
N TRP A 137 -11.47 0.06 -8.07
CA TRP A 137 -12.86 0.44 -8.32
C TRP A 137 -13.75 -0.77 -8.57
N LEU A 138 -15.03 -0.57 -8.34
CA LEU A 138 -16.06 -1.57 -8.52
C LEU A 138 -17.07 -1.11 -9.58
N PRO A 139 -17.61 -2.00 -10.41
CA PRO A 139 -18.61 -1.63 -11.41
C PRO A 139 -19.90 -1.05 -10.81
N SER A 140 -20.26 -1.44 -9.58
CA SER A 140 -21.41 -0.93 -8.86
C SER A 140 -21.30 0.57 -8.53
N ARG A 141 -20.09 1.09 -8.37
CA ARG A 141 -19.77 2.48 -8.02
C ARG A 141 -18.53 3.02 -8.74
N PRO A 142 -18.58 3.14 -10.07
CA PRO A 142 -17.40 3.42 -10.91
C PRO A 142 -16.76 4.79 -10.65
N GLY A 143 -17.55 5.76 -10.09
CA GLY A 143 -17.04 7.08 -9.74
C GLY A 143 -16.30 7.18 -8.42
N ARG A 144 -16.26 6.08 -7.63
CA ARG A 144 -15.65 6.07 -6.28
C ARG A 144 -14.29 5.39 -6.28
N VAL A 145 -13.38 5.93 -5.50
CA VAL A 145 -12.08 5.33 -5.20
C VAL A 145 -12.23 4.43 -3.99
N CYS A 146 -12.15 3.11 -4.20
CA CYS A 146 -12.07 2.17 -3.09
C CYS A 146 -10.62 2.05 -2.64
N THR A 147 -10.37 2.05 -1.33
CA THR A 147 -9.04 1.88 -0.75
C THR A 147 -8.77 0.43 -0.41
N TRP A 148 -7.51 0.04 -0.55
CA TRP A 148 -7.00 -1.25 -0.11
C TRP A 148 -5.79 -1.05 0.77
N GLU A 149 -5.80 -1.60 1.96
CA GLU A 149 -4.71 -1.52 2.89
C GLU A 149 -4.54 -2.85 3.63
N VAL A 150 -3.32 -3.37 3.64
CA VAL A 150 -2.95 -4.61 4.34
C VAL A 150 -1.75 -4.30 5.22
N ALA A 151 -1.89 -4.59 6.50
CA ALA A 151 -0.82 -4.46 7.47
C ALA A 151 -1.04 -5.41 8.63
N GLY A 152 0.01 -6.11 9.08
CA GLY A 152 -0.07 -7.02 10.21
C GLY A 152 -1.13 -8.11 10.04
N GLY A 153 -1.34 -8.63 8.83
CA GLY A 153 -2.34 -9.64 8.52
C GLY A 153 -3.81 -9.16 8.57
N ALA A 154 -4.02 -7.86 8.77
CA ALA A 154 -5.35 -7.24 8.71
C ALA A 154 -5.58 -6.57 7.36
N VAL A 155 -6.79 -6.69 6.83
CA VAL A 155 -7.23 -6.00 5.61
C VAL A 155 -8.19 -4.91 5.98
N SER A 156 -7.95 -3.72 5.44
CA SER A 156 -8.88 -2.60 5.50
C SER A 156 -9.29 -2.23 4.08
N VAL A 157 -10.59 -2.14 3.86
CA VAL A 157 -11.20 -1.64 2.62
C VAL A 157 -12.05 -0.44 2.99
N GLY A 158 -11.86 0.66 2.29
CA GLY A 158 -12.55 1.90 2.57
C GLY A 158 -12.92 2.65 1.30
N ASP A 159 -13.24 3.92 1.47
CA ASP A 159 -13.60 4.85 0.41
C ASP A 159 -12.75 6.12 0.57
N ALA A 160 -12.12 6.58 -0.51
CA ALA A 160 -11.28 7.77 -0.56
C ALA A 160 -11.87 8.90 -1.43
N GLY A 161 -13.17 8.94 -1.60
CA GLY A 161 -13.82 9.98 -2.38
C GLY A 161 -14.00 9.60 -3.86
N THR A 162 -13.99 10.58 -4.71
CA THR A 162 -14.16 10.41 -6.15
C THR A 162 -12.83 10.52 -6.88
N TRP A 163 -12.75 9.98 -8.11
CA TRP A 163 -11.56 10.08 -8.95
C TRP A 163 -11.14 11.53 -9.24
N ALA A 164 -12.10 12.45 -9.29
CA ALA A 164 -11.82 13.88 -9.49
C ALA A 164 -11.16 14.55 -8.26
N GLU A 165 -11.25 13.95 -7.08
CA GLU A 165 -10.69 14.46 -5.83
C GLU A 165 -9.29 13.86 -5.53
N VAL A 166 -8.82 12.91 -6.34
CA VAL A 166 -7.50 12.29 -6.16
C VAL A 166 -6.42 13.34 -6.32
N PRO A 167 -5.50 13.50 -5.37
CA PRO A 167 -4.38 14.42 -5.47
C PRO A 167 -3.49 14.10 -6.69
N ALA A 168 -2.78 15.09 -7.20
CA ALA A 168 -1.73 14.84 -8.18
C ALA A 168 -0.63 13.97 -7.55
N ALA A 169 -0.09 13.02 -8.32
CA ALA A 169 1.02 12.20 -7.87
C ALA A 169 2.27 13.06 -7.60
N PRO A 170 3.05 12.77 -6.54
CA PRO A 170 4.19 13.61 -6.13
C PRO A 170 5.30 13.70 -7.17
N SER A 171 5.43 12.77 -8.05
CA SER A 171 6.49 12.72 -9.07
C SER A 171 5.94 12.23 -10.39
N GLY A 172 5.62 13.14 -11.31
CA GLY A 172 5.64 12.98 -12.78
C GLY A 172 5.18 11.64 -13.39
N ALA A 173 4.59 10.75 -12.61
CA ALA A 173 3.96 9.55 -13.12
C ALA A 173 2.76 10.01 -13.95
N ASP A 174 2.68 9.52 -15.17
CA ASP A 174 1.76 9.87 -16.25
C ASP A 174 0.52 10.67 -15.79
N ASP A 175 0.60 11.99 -15.95
CA ASP A 175 -0.46 12.97 -15.66
C ASP A 175 -1.74 12.68 -16.50
N ASP A 176 -1.58 11.91 -17.57
CA ASP A 176 -2.67 11.50 -18.48
C ASP A 176 -3.70 10.55 -17.84
N ALA A 177 -3.40 9.91 -16.71
CA ALA A 177 -4.30 9.00 -16.01
C ALA A 177 -4.98 9.65 -14.77
N ALA A 178 -4.75 10.94 -14.52
CA ALA A 178 -5.36 11.66 -13.42
C ALA A 178 -6.89 11.69 -13.60
N GLY A 179 -7.63 11.21 -12.60
CA GLY A 179 -9.09 11.21 -12.62
C GLY A 179 -9.73 9.99 -13.30
N GLU A 180 -8.97 9.08 -13.91
CA GLU A 180 -9.52 7.86 -14.49
C GLU A 180 -9.58 6.68 -13.49
N PRO A 181 -10.67 5.88 -13.51
CA PRO A 181 -10.78 4.69 -12.67
C PRO A 181 -9.69 3.66 -13.00
N ARG A 182 -9.00 3.19 -11.96
CA ARG A 182 -7.96 2.17 -12.07
C ARG A 182 -7.89 1.29 -10.84
N CYS A 183 -7.31 0.12 -10.98
CA CYS A 183 -6.86 -0.69 -9.87
C CYS A 183 -5.34 -0.59 -9.80
N HIS A 184 -4.81 -0.20 -8.67
CA HIS A 184 -3.37 -0.08 -8.44
C HIS A 184 -3.06 -0.51 -7.01
N LEU A 185 -2.29 -1.58 -6.84
CA LEU A 185 -1.85 -2.07 -5.54
C LEU A 185 -0.32 -2.17 -5.54
N VAL A 186 0.30 -1.54 -4.56
CA VAL A 186 1.71 -1.79 -4.21
C VAL A 186 1.71 -2.80 -3.07
N VAL A 187 2.32 -3.95 -3.32
CA VAL A 187 2.39 -5.05 -2.35
C VAL A 187 3.84 -5.35 -2.04
N THR A 188 4.22 -5.19 -0.79
CA THR A 188 5.54 -5.57 -0.27
C THR A 188 5.39 -6.79 0.61
N GLY A 189 6.21 -7.80 0.38
CA GLY A 189 6.17 -9.04 1.12
C GLY A 189 7.54 -9.52 1.55
N VAL A 190 7.54 -10.41 2.53
CA VAL A 190 8.70 -11.18 2.96
C VAL A 190 8.38 -12.65 2.76
N GLY A 191 9.09 -13.30 1.86
CA GLY A 191 8.84 -14.69 1.48
C GLY A 191 9.54 -15.07 0.18
N ASP A 192 9.17 -16.23 -0.34
CA ASP A 192 9.74 -16.80 -1.55
C ASP A 192 9.02 -16.32 -2.83
N GLU A 193 9.58 -16.72 -3.97
CA GLU A 193 9.00 -16.40 -5.29
C GLU A 193 7.63 -17.04 -5.50
N GLU A 194 7.31 -18.15 -4.81
CA GLU A 194 5.98 -18.76 -4.91
C GLU A 194 4.91 -17.87 -4.30
N MET A 195 5.18 -17.27 -3.13
CA MET A 195 4.29 -16.28 -2.51
C MET A 195 4.12 -15.03 -3.41
N ARG A 196 5.21 -14.53 -3.97
CA ARG A 196 5.21 -13.40 -4.89
C ARG A 196 4.33 -13.66 -6.11
N GLU A 197 4.48 -14.83 -6.73
CA GLU A 197 3.69 -15.23 -7.88
C GLU A 197 2.22 -15.53 -7.53
N GLN A 198 1.95 -16.03 -6.34
CA GLN A 198 0.56 -16.19 -5.84
C GLN A 198 -0.16 -14.84 -5.76
N VAL A 199 0.49 -13.82 -5.25
CA VAL A 199 -0.07 -12.45 -5.18
C VAL A 199 -0.37 -11.91 -6.59
N ARG A 200 0.54 -12.06 -7.56
CA ARG A 200 0.28 -11.66 -8.96
C ARG A 200 -0.93 -12.36 -9.55
N ARG A 201 -1.01 -13.67 -9.36
CA ARG A 201 -2.15 -14.47 -9.84
C ARG A 201 -3.46 -14.08 -9.17
N ALA A 202 -3.45 -13.83 -7.87
CA ALA A 202 -4.62 -13.40 -7.13
C ALA A 202 -5.14 -12.05 -7.66
N PHE A 203 -4.25 -11.07 -7.84
CA PHE A 203 -4.61 -9.78 -8.43
C PHE A 203 -5.25 -9.94 -9.82
N SER A 204 -4.62 -10.69 -10.70
CA SER A 204 -5.15 -10.92 -12.06
C SER A 204 -6.51 -11.64 -12.05
N ARG A 205 -6.72 -12.56 -11.13
CA ARG A 205 -7.98 -13.33 -11.01
C ARG A 205 -9.13 -12.51 -10.42
N ILE A 206 -8.85 -11.50 -9.61
CA ILE A 206 -9.88 -10.63 -9.05
C ILE A 206 -10.47 -9.69 -10.09
N LEU A 207 -9.69 -9.28 -11.07
CA LEU A 207 -10.14 -8.37 -12.13
C LEU A 207 -11.33 -8.95 -12.90
N LEU A 208 -12.26 -8.10 -13.28
CA LEU A 208 -13.26 -8.44 -14.29
C LEU A 208 -12.59 -8.74 -15.61
N ARG A 209 -13.17 -9.65 -16.37
CA ARG A 209 -12.74 -9.91 -17.74
C ARG A 209 -13.44 -8.94 -18.69
N PRO A 210 -12.83 -8.61 -19.83
CA PRO A 210 -13.45 -7.71 -20.81
C PRO A 210 -14.87 -8.13 -21.23
N GLU A 211 -15.12 -9.43 -21.39
CA GLU A 211 -16.41 -9.98 -21.74
C GLU A 211 -17.47 -9.86 -20.62
N GLU A 212 -17.05 -9.74 -19.37
CA GLU A 212 -17.94 -9.57 -18.22
C GLU A 212 -18.38 -8.11 -18.02
N MET A 213 -17.69 -7.14 -18.62
CA MET A 213 -17.96 -5.72 -18.45
C MET A 213 -19.39 -5.31 -18.86
N ALA A 214 -19.92 -5.91 -19.91
CA ALA A 214 -21.30 -5.63 -20.36
C ALA A 214 -22.34 -6.02 -19.30
N GLN A 215 -22.09 -7.11 -18.56
CA GLN A 215 -22.96 -7.57 -17.50
C GLN A 215 -22.77 -6.73 -16.22
N ALA A 216 -21.56 -6.29 -15.97
CA ALA A 216 -21.21 -5.48 -14.81
C ALA A 216 -21.88 -4.09 -14.82
N LEU A 217 -22.21 -3.55 -15.97
CA LEU A 217 -22.98 -2.29 -16.09
C LEU A 217 -24.35 -2.38 -15.42
N ALA A 218 -24.94 -3.58 -15.33
CA ALA A 218 -26.19 -3.81 -14.62
C ALA A 218 -26.05 -3.71 -13.08
N TRP A 219 -24.83 -3.70 -12.56
CA TRP A 219 -24.54 -3.63 -11.13
C TRP A 219 -24.40 -2.18 -10.62
N ILE A 220 -24.45 -1.18 -11.51
CA ILE A 220 -24.36 0.23 -11.10
C ILE A 220 -25.47 0.54 -10.11
N GLY A 221 -25.09 1.02 -8.93
CA GLY A 221 -25.99 1.33 -7.83
C GLY A 221 -26.55 0.14 -7.06
N ALA A 222 -26.11 -1.08 -7.37
CA ALA A 222 -26.40 -2.24 -6.54
C ALA A 222 -25.55 -2.21 -5.26
N ASP A 223 -26.15 -2.70 -4.17
CA ASP A 223 -25.44 -2.80 -2.88
C ASP A 223 -24.39 -3.90 -2.98
N ASP A 224 -23.14 -3.59 -2.68
CA ASP A 224 -22.01 -4.53 -2.77
C ASP A 224 -21.94 -5.51 -1.58
N GLY A 225 -22.91 -5.42 -0.63
CA GLY A 225 -23.20 -6.35 0.47
C GLY A 225 -22.10 -6.53 1.50
#